data_7478d668ed19932dc8d5476109141e1b
#
_entry.id   7478d668ed19932dc8d5476109141e1b
#
_cell.length_a   1.000
_cell.length_b   1.000
_cell.length_c   1.000
_cell.angle_alpha   90.00
_cell.angle_beta   90.00
_cell.angle_gamma   90.00
#
_symmetry.space_group_name_H-M   'P 1'
#
loop_
_entity.id
_entity.type
_entity.pdbx_description
1 polymer ?
#
loop_
_entity_poly.entity_id
_entity_poly.type
_entity_poly.pdbx_seq_one_letter_code
_entity_poly.pdbx_strand_id
1 'polypeptide(L)'
;MNRLKIIKVALACVWLAAPLVVLSGVAWLRGAAAVVQNPPAAPKGKAPDPADFVGTDTCAGCHDVQHARFMKTPHAVLESDPSWKGKVTGCESCHGPGKAHVELMGEVVGNGTDPHTVADKRIRKLANEPPKEAADTCLRCHAGREEHNSYRQGEHWRNDVTCTDCHFAHAPDPAPPRGESHTLVAAKTRQAPDSSVLHMLKGNEAQLCLRCHSEQKAQFMMPFRHKVLEGLVKCSDCHNPHGGFELKQTRLANFAASDAVCVKCHTEKTGPFVYEHGPVTVEGCSSCHIPHGTQNPRLLKRPQVFQLCVECHTNAHAILGDEEGGAPNTPSFHNLTTARYQNCTTCHVRIHGSNAHPFFFR
;
A
#
# COMPACT_ATOMS: atom_id res chain seq x y z
N MET A 1 -67.59 -8.76 30.93
CA MET A 1 -66.85 -8.21 29.80
C MET A 1 -66.26 -9.37 29.02
N ASN A 2 -66.64 -9.49 27.77
CA ASN A 2 -66.42 -10.73 26.99
C ASN A 2 -64.96 -10.81 26.52
N ARG A 3 -64.29 -11.91 26.81
CA ARG A 3 -62.87 -12.16 26.40
C ARG A 3 -62.59 -11.86 24.93
N LEU A 4 -63.62 -12.02 24.06
CA LEU A 4 -63.55 -11.75 22.62
C LEU A 4 -63.36 -10.25 22.29
N LYS A 5 -63.83 -9.33 23.14
CA LYS A 5 -63.66 -7.88 22.94
C LYS A 5 -62.25 -7.42 23.33
N ILE A 6 -61.62 -8.05 24.31
CA ILE A 6 -60.25 -7.75 24.72
C ILE A 6 -59.23 -8.16 23.62
N ILE A 7 -59.47 -9.33 22.99
CA ILE A 7 -58.60 -9.81 21.91
C ILE A 7 -58.72 -8.91 20.66
N LYS A 8 -59.90 -8.39 20.32
CA LYS A 8 -60.07 -7.46 19.22
C LYS A 8 -59.39 -6.10 19.40
N VAL A 9 -59.39 -5.59 20.62
CA VAL A 9 -58.70 -4.33 20.98
C VAL A 9 -57.19 -4.53 20.95
N ALA A 10 -56.67 -5.66 21.44
CA ALA A 10 -55.25 -5.97 21.38
C ALA A 10 -54.73 -6.13 19.96
N LEU A 11 -55.50 -6.79 19.08
CA LEU A 11 -55.14 -6.92 17.64
C LEU A 11 -55.17 -5.59 16.91
N ALA A 12 -56.12 -4.69 17.21
CA ALA A 12 -56.14 -3.36 16.59
C ALA A 12 -54.97 -2.49 17.00
N CYS A 13 -54.49 -2.56 18.24
CA CYS A 13 -53.33 -1.84 18.70
C CYS A 13 -52.00 -2.33 18.02
N VAL A 14 -51.89 -3.64 17.72
CA VAL A 14 -50.71 -4.19 17.03
C VAL A 14 -50.67 -3.72 15.55
N TRP A 15 -51.79 -3.58 14.89
CA TRP A 15 -51.86 -3.12 13.49
C TRP A 15 -51.62 -1.61 13.34
N LEU A 16 -51.89 -0.80 14.36
CA LEU A 16 -51.64 0.65 14.35
C LEU A 16 -50.19 0.99 14.75
N ALA A 17 -49.50 0.14 15.52
CA ALA A 17 -48.10 0.34 15.87
C ALA A 17 -47.10 -0.12 14.80
N ALA A 18 -47.44 -1.09 13.98
CA ALA A 18 -46.56 -1.63 12.94
C ALA A 18 -46.10 -0.59 11.88
N PRO A 19 -46.96 0.28 11.34
CA PRO A 19 -46.51 1.28 10.38
C PRO A 19 -45.64 2.39 10.97
N LEU A 20 -45.77 2.69 12.26
CA LEU A 20 -44.92 3.69 12.94
C LEU A 20 -43.49 3.20 13.20
N VAL A 21 -43.30 1.92 13.48
CA VAL A 21 -41.96 1.32 13.64
C VAL A 21 -41.26 1.19 12.32
N VAL A 22 -41.96 0.88 11.23
CA VAL A 22 -41.36 0.80 9.89
C VAL A 22 -40.97 2.18 9.36
N LEU A 23 -41.78 3.23 9.62
CA LEU A 23 -41.43 4.60 9.22
C LEU A 23 -40.27 5.19 10.03
N SER A 24 -40.13 4.87 11.31
CA SER A 24 -38.99 5.31 12.13
C SER A 24 -37.70 4.52 11.78
N GLY A 25 -37.80 3.24 11.42
CA GLY A 25 -36.64 2.45 10.98
C GLY A 25 -36.06 2.88 9.64
N VAL A 26 -36.91 3.32 8.71
CA VAL A 26 -36.46 3.83 7.39
C VAL A 26 -35.84 5.23 7.49
N ALA A 27 -36.25 6.04 8.48
CA ALA A 27 -35.64 7.34 8.73
C ALA A 27 -34.19 7.23 9.27
N TRP A 28 -33.89 6.17 10.03
CA TRP A 28 -32.51 5.93 10.57
C TRP A 28 -31.54 5.38 9.52
N LEU A 29 -32.02 4.72 8.49
CA LEU A 29 -31.16 4.19 7.39
C LEU A 29 -30.82 5.24 6.32
N ARG A 30 -31.45 6.40 6.32
CA ARG A 30 -31.11 7.51 5.41
C ARG A 30 -30.04 8.48 5.93
N GLY A 31 -29.57 8.32 7.17
CA GLY A 31 -28.63 9.24 7.84
C GLY A 31 -27.16 8.90 7.71
N ALA A 32 -26.76 7.85 6.99
CA ALA A 32 -25.37 7.39 6.92
C ALA A 32 -24.77 7.31 5.51
N ALA A 33 -25.28 8.10 4.57
CA ALA A 33 -24.45 8.48 3.45
C ALA A 33 -23.53 9.60 3.96
N ALA A 34 -22.39 9.20 4.56
CA ALA A 34 -21.31 10.14 4.80
C ALA A 34 -20.93 10.72 3.42
N VAL A 35 -21.37 11.93 3.18
CA VAL A 35 -20.83 12.77 2.11
C VAL A 35 -19.34 12.78 2.39
N VAL A 36 -18.56 12.14 1.54
CA VAL A 36 -17.11 12.32 1.49
C VAL A 36 -16.93 13.79 1.15
N GLN A 37 -16.84 14.62 2.18
CA GLN A 37 -16.47 16.01 2.01
C GLN A 37 -15.05 15.99 1.47
N ASN A 38 -14.88 16.44 0.23
CA ASN A 38 -13.56 16.78 -0.24
C ASN A 38 -12.89 17.63 0.84
N PRO A 39 -11.64 17.30 1.24
CA PRO A 39 -10.93 18.13 2.21
C PRO A 39 -11.01 19.58 1.74
N PRO A 40 -11.19 20.53 2.66
CA PRO A 40 -11.26 21.94 2.30
C PRO A 40 -10.04 22.29 1.46
N ALA A 41 -10.29 22.93 0.33
CA ALA A 41 -9.21 23.45 -0.50
C ALA A 41 -8.28 24.28 0.41
N ALA A 42 -6.96 24.05 0.28
CA ALA A 42 -5.97 24.84 1.02
C ALA A 42 -6.32 26.32 0.93
N PRO A 43 -6.14 27.11 2.00
CA PRO A 43 -6.47 28.51 2.01
C PRO A 43 -5.82 29.17 0.79
N LYS A 44 -6.62 29.78 -0.06
CA LYS A 44 -6.16 30.49 -1.25
C LYS A 44 -5.41 31.73 -0.77
N GLY A 45 -4.14 31.59 -0.42
CA GLY A 45 -3.24 32.72 -0.31
C GLY A 45 -3.22 33.45 -1.63
N LYS A 46 -3.07 34.77 -1.60
CA LYS A 46 -2.83 35.55 -2.81
C LYS A 46 -1.71 34.92 -3.60
N ALA A 47 -1.94 34.66 -4.89
CA ALA A 47 -0.88 34.12 -5.75
C ALA A 47 0.36 35.02 -5.63
N PRO A 48 1.58 34.47 -5.54
CA PRO A 48 2.80 35.26 -5.49
C PRO A 48 2.86 36.20 -6.71
N ASP A 49 3.40 37.39 -6.51
CA ASP A 49 3.63 38.34 -7.61
C ASP A 49 4.72 37.75 -8.54
N PRO A 50 4.52 37.69 -9.85
CA PRO A 50 5.57 37.29 -10.78
C PRO A 50 6.90 38.03 -10.59
N ALA A 51 6.86 39.29 -10.12
CA ALA A 51 8.05 40.09 -9.81
C ALA A 51 8.84 39.62 -8.57
N ASP A 52 8.28 38.69 -7.78
CA ASP A 52 8.98 38.11 -6.62
C ASP A 52 9.85 36.89 -6.97
N PHE A 53 9.76 36.41 -8.22
CA PHE A 53 10.57 35.29 -8.72
C PHE A 53 11.85 35.82 -9.37
N VAL A 54 12.99 35.25 -9.00
CA VAL A 54 14.32 35.70 -9.44
C VAL A 54 15.01 34.76 -10.43
N GLY A 55 14.48 33.53 -10.57
CA GLY A 55 14.98 32.52 -11.48
C GLY A 55 16.14 31.66 -10.91
N THR A 56 16.29 30.48 -11.48
CA THR A 56 17.26 29.48 -11.04
C THR A 56 18.71 29.95 -11.09
N ASP A 57 19.09 30.73 -12.13
CA ASP A 57 20.46 31.24 -12.28
C ASP A 57 20.90 32.08 -11.09
N THR A 58 19.98 32.89 -10.56
CA THR A 58 20.23 33.68 -9.32
C THR A 58 20.48 32.76 -8.13
N CYS A 59 19.70 31.69 -8.00
CA CYS A 59 19.86 30.71 -6.92
C CYS A 59 21.20 29.96 -7.05
N ALA A 60 21.56 29.55 -8.25
CA ALA A 60 22.76 28.79 -8.58
C ALA A 60 24.05 29.59 -8.26
N GLY A 61 23.99 30.91 -8.28
CA GLY A 61 25.12 31.77 -7.95
C GLY A 61 25.66 31.60 -6.52
N CYS A 62 24.79 31.18 -5.57
CA CYS A 62 25.17 30.87 -4.19
C CYS A 62 24.97 29.38 -3.84
N HIS A 63 24.08 28.69 -4.53
CA HIS A 63 23.72 27.29 -4.28
C HIS A 63 24.15 26.38 -5.44
N ASP A 64 25.40 26.56 -5.92
CA ASP A 64 25.98 25.79 -7.05
C ASP A 64 25.96 24.29 -6.84
N VAL A 65 26.29 23.82 -5.62
CA VAL A 65 26.26 22.40 -5.27
C VAL A 65 24.84 21.83 -5.35
N GLN A 66 23.85 22.55 -4.80
CA GLN A 66 22.45 22.11 -4.82
C GLN A 66 21.90 22.12 -6.23
N HIS A 67 22.24 23.12 -7.04
CA HIS A 67 21.89 23.19 -8.45
C HIS A 67 22.50 22.02 -9.23
N ALA A 68 23.81 21.77 -9.07
CA ALA A 68 24.46 20.62 -9.73
C ALA A 68 23.84 19.26 -9.35
N ARG A 69 23.35 19.13 -8.10
CA ARG A 69 22.62 17.94 -7.63
C ARG A 69 21.23 17.85 -8.23
N PHE A 70 20.50 18.96 -8.31
CA PHE A 70 19.20 19.03 -8.96
C PHE A 70 19.29 18.61 -10.42
N MET A 71 20.29 19.10 -11.17
CA MET A 71 20.54 18.76 -12.57
C MET A 71 20.85 17.27 -12.81
N LYS A 72 21.18 16.50 -11.77
CA LYS A 72 21.35 15.04 -11.85
C LYS A 72 20.06 14.25 -11.59
N THR A 73 18.94 14.92 -11.38
CA THR A 73 17.65 14.30 -11.14
C THR A 73 16.74 14.37 -12.38
N PRO A 74 15.71 13.54 -12.47
CA PRO A 74 14.68 13.69 -13.49
C PRO A 74 14.00 15.07 -13.51
N HIS A 75 14.01 15.82 -12.41
CA HIS A 75 13.45 17.17 -12.34
C HIS A 75 14.28 18.21 -13.11
N ALA A 76 15.50 17.89 -13.54
CA ALA A 76 16.29 18.76 -14.42
C ALA A 76 15.55 19.13 -15.71
N VAL A 77 14.58 18.31 -16.13
CA VAL A 77 13.70 18.58 -17.28
C VAL A 77 12.95 19.90 -17.14
N LEU A 78 12.67 20.35 -15.92
CA LEU A 78 11.97 21.62 -15.64
C LEU A 78 12.77 22.83 -16.12
N GLU A 79 14.09 22.72 -16.22
CA GLU A 79 14.99 23.77 -16.74
C GLU A 79 15.49 23.47 -18.16
N SER A 80 15.77 22.23 -18.47
CA SER A 80 16.38 21.83 -19.72
C SER A 80 15.41 21.71 -20.89
N ASP A 81 14.11 21.45 -20.63
CA ASP A 81 13.11 21.29 -21.68
C ASP A 81 12.33 22.60 -21.90
N PRO A 82 12.43 23.20 -23.10
CA PRO A 82 11.73 24.42 -23.45
C PRO A 82 10.20 24.39 -23.26
N SER A 83 9.60 23.19 -23.26
CA SER A 83 8.17 23.02 -23.07
C SER A 83 7.68 23.46 -21.66
N TRP A 84 8.58 23.51 -20.69
CA TRP A 84 8.34 23.96 -19.33
C TRP A 84 8.58 25.45 -19.12
N LYS A 85 9.20 26.15 -20.09
CA LYS A 85 9.48 27.57 -20.00
C LYS A 85 8.20 28.38 -19.79
N GLY A 86 8.19 29.18 -18.75
CA GLY A 86 7.01 30.00 -18.35
C GLY A 86 5.89 29.24 -17.63
N LYS A 87 6.01 27.90 -17.49
CA LYS A 87 5.05 27.09 -16.72
C LYS A 87 5.52 26.79 -15.31
N VAL A 88 6.82 26.75 -15.11
CA VAL A 88 7.48 26.51 -13.83
C VAL A 88 8.63 27.51 -13.64
N THR A 89 9.06 27.66 -12.42
CA THR A 89 10.07 28.62 -11.98
C THR A 89 11.33 27.93 -11.43
N GLY A 90 11.68 26.76 -11.97
CA GLY A 90 12.85 26.01 -11.53
C GLY A 90 12.87 25.73 -10.04
N CYS A 91 13.91 26.16 -9.33
CA CYS A 91 14.04 26.01 -7.87
C CYS A 91 12.84 26.56 -7.11
N GLU A 92 12.32 27.69 -7.55
CA GLU A 92 11.22 28.40 -6.89
C GLU A 92 9.87 27.68 -7.05
N SER A 93 9.74 26.72 -7.98
CA SER A 93 8.55 25.87 -8.08
C SER A 93 8.30 25.06 -6.80
N CYS A 94 9.36 24.73 -6.07
CA CYS A 94 9.30 24.00 -4.80
C CYS A 94 9.54 24.91 -3.60
N HIS A 95 10.49 25.84 -3.71
CA HIS A 95 10.96 26.67 -2.61
C HIS A 95 10.19 28.00 -2.46
N GLY A 96 9.34 28.35 -3.44
CA GLY A 96 8.61 29.62 -3.48
C GLY A 96 9.50 30.78 -3.97
N PRO A 97 8.90 32.00 -4.09
CA PRO A 97 9.58 33.17 -4.64
C PRO A 97 10.81 33.56 -3.82
N GLY A 98 11.93 33.77 -4.50
CA GLY A 98 13.25 33.92 -3.89
C GLY A 98 13.69 35.36 -3.62
N LYS A 99 13.00 36.38 -4.15
CA LYS A 99 13.44 37.76 -4.10
C LYS A 99 13.81 38.26 -2.70
N ALA A 100 12.89 38.11 -1.76
CA ALA A 100 13.11 38.55 -0.39
C ALA A 100 14.25 37.82 0.34
N HIS A 101 14.50 36.55 -0.05
CA HIS A 101 15.65 35.78 0.43
C HIS A 101 16.95 36.33 -0.14
N VAL A 102 17.00 36.55 -1.46
CA VAL A 102 18.20 37.06 -2.14
C VAL A 102 18.59 38.45 -1.62
N GLU A 103 17.61 39.35 -1.44
CA GLU A 103 17.83 40.67 -0.87
C GLU A 103 18.43 40.58 0.54
N LEU A 104 17.85 39.76 1.44
CA LEU A 104 18.39 39.57 2.78
C LEU A 104 19.81 39.02 2.76
N MET A 105 20.07 37.98 1.95
CA MET A 105 21.39 37.33 1.89
C MET A 105 22.42 38.30 1.30
N GLY A 106 22.05 39.15 0.35
CA GLY A 106 22.91 40.21 -0.17
C GLY A 106 23.33 41.21 0.92
N GLU A 107 22.41 41.63 1.79
CA GLU A 107 22.71 42.48 2.93
C GLU A 107 23.61 41.80 3.95
N VAL A 108 23.32 40.53 4.27
CA VAL A 108 24.09 39.72 5.23
C VAL A 108 25.55 39.58 4.80
N VAL A 109 25.76 39.20 3.53
CA VAL A 109 27.12 39.06 2.95
C VAL A 109 27.79 40.41 2.84
N GLY A 110 27.10 41.45 2.42
CA GLY A 110 27.60 42.81 2.32
C GLY A 110 28.09 43.37 3.67
N ASN A 111 27.51 42.92 4.79
CA ASN A 111 27.91 43.27 6.16
C ASN A 111 28.99 42.32 6.71
N GLY A 112 29.55 41.42 5.93
CA GLY A 112 30.59 40.47 6.35
C GLY A 112 30.07 39.35 7.29
N THR A 113 28.77 39.13 7.35
CA THR A 113 28.17 38.05 8.16
C THR A 113 28.09 36.76 7.35
N ASP A 114 28.40 35.63 7.98
CA ASP A 114 28.23 34.32 7.33
C ASP A 114 26.76 34.03 7.12
N PRO A 115 26.28 33.89 5.85
CA PRO A 115 24.89 33.65 5.55
C PRO A 115 24.37 32.33 6.13
N HIS A 116 25.24 31.34 6.41
CA HIS A 116 24.85 30.07 7.03
C HIS A 116 24.42 30.22 8.50
N THR A 117 24.77 31.30 9.15
CA THR A 117 24.38 31.59 10.53
C THR A 117 23.01 32.25 10.66
N VAL A 118 22.42 32.67 9.54
CA VAL A 118 21.13 33.38 9.50
C VAL A 118 19.97 32.42 9.27
N ALA A 119 19.06 32.36 10.23
CA ALA A 119 17.83 31.59 10.10
C ALA A 119 16.82 32.35 9.22
N ASP A 120 16.81 32.08 7.91
CA ASP A 120 15.86 32.69 7.01
C ASP A 120 14.59 31.85 6.83
N LYS A 121 13.43 32.51 7.02
CA LYS A 121 12.08 31.94 6.83
C LYS A 121 11.41 32.44 5.55
N ARG A 122 12.04 33.27 4.75
CA ARG A 122 11.50 33.87 3.53
C ARG A 122 11.48 32.89 2.35
N ILE A 123 12.35 31.90 2.41
CA ILE A 123 12.41 30.80 1.46
C ILE A 123 11.92 29.51 2.13
N ARG A 124 11.11 28.76 1.42
CA ARG A 124 10.52 27.52 1.94
C ARG A 124 11.59 26.41 2.08
N LYS A 125 11.61 25.76 3.22
CA LYS A 125 12.43 24.56 3.50
C LYS A 125 11.46 23.40 3.77
N LEU A 126 11.15 22.61 2.75
CA LEU A 126 10.14 21.55 2.80
C LEU A 126 10.35 20.56 3.98
N ALA A 127 11.60 20.36 4.40
CA ALA A 127 11.90 19.53 5.57
C ALA A 127 11.43 20.13 6.92
N ASN A 128 11.15 21.43 6.95
CA ASN A 128 10.71 22.14 8.15
C ASN A 128 9.21 22.50 8.12
N GLU A 129 8.54 22.12 7.05
CA GLU A 129 7.10 22.36 6.90
C GLU A 129 6.26 21.21 7.46
N PRO A 130 5.00 21.47 7.81
CA PRO A 130 4.07 20.42 8.15
C PRO A 130 4.03 19.37 7.03
N PRO A 131 4.04 18.07 7.35
CA PRO A 131 4.16 16.99 6.38
C PRO A 131 3.24 17.10 5.17
N LYS A 132 1.98 17.44 5.40
CA LYS A 132 0.96 17.55 4.35
C LYS A 132 1.19 18.76 3.42
N GLU A 133 1.67 19.88 3.96
CA GLU A 133 2.01 21.06 3.17
C GLU A 133 3.24 20.82 2.28
N ALA A 134 4.24 20.13 2.82
CA ALA A 134 5.40 19.70 2.06
C ALA A 134 5.00 18.74 0.91
N ALA A 135 4.15 17.75 1.20
CA ALA A 135 3.64 16.82 0.20
C ALA A 135 2.78 17.52 -0.88
N ASP A 136 1.96 18.50 -0.51
CA ASP A 136 1.13 19.27 -1.44
C ASP A 136 1.97 20.02 -2.48
N THR A 137 3.20 20.38 -2.15
CA THR A 137 4.14 20.97 -3.11
C THR A 137 4.43 20.02 -4.26
N CYS A 138 4.67 18.76 -3.97
CA CYS A 138 4.90 17.72 -4.98
C CYS A 138 3.60 17.41 -5.76
N LEU A 139 2.48 17.32 -5.05
CA LEU A 139 1.19 16.96 -5.61
C LEU A 139 0.61 18.02 -6.56
N ARG A 140 1.12 19.25 -6.58
CA ARG A 140 0.73 20.23 -7.61
C ARG A 140 0.98 19.71 -9.03
N CYS A 141 2.03 18.92 -9.23
CA CYS A 141 2.38 18.35 -10.52
C CYS A 141 2.08 16.83 -10.59
N HIS A 142 2.19 16.13 -9.47
CA HIS A 142 2.09 14.67 -9.42
C HIS A 142 0.69 14.12 -9.13
N ALA A 143 -0.26 14.93 -8.63
CA ALA A 143 -1.59 14.44 -8.25
C ALA A 143 -2.43 13.87 -9.42
N GLY A 144 -2.15 14.29 -10.65
CA GLY A 144 -2.86 13.80 -11.84
C GLY A 144 -2.34 12.50 -12.42
N ARG A 145 -1.26 11.95 -11.88
CA ARG A 145 -0.70 10.68 -12.33
C ARG A 145 -1.37 9.52 -11.61
N GLU A 146 -1.60 8.46 -12.34
CA GLU A 146 -2.29 7.29 -11.84
C GLU A 146 -1.64 6.69 -10.58
N GLU A 147 -0.32 6.63 -10.55
CA GLU A 147 0.44 6.08 -9.45
C GLU A 147 0.30 6.89 -8.15
N HIS A 148 -0.07 8.17 -8.22
CA HIS A 148 -0.10 9.09 -7.09
C HIS A 148 -1.50 9.65 -6.76
N ASN A 149 -2.50 9.39 -7.61
CA ASN A 149 -3.82 10.02 -7.48
C ASN A 149 -4.56 9.65 -6.17
N SER A 150 -4.24 8.51 -5.60
CA SER A 150 -4.82 8.01 -4.36
C SER A 150 -3.98 8.28 -3.10
N TYR A 151 -2.85 9.00 -3.22
CA TYR A 151 -1.91 9.19 -2.10
C TYR A 151 -2.59 9.80 -0.86
N ARG A 152 -3.45 10.82 -1.04
CA ARG A 152 -4.19 11.47 0.06
C ARG A 152 -5.22 10.54 0.74
N GLN A 153 -5.55 9.41 0.15
CA GLN A 153 -6.45 8.38 0.72
C GLN A 153 -5.68 7.24 1.37
N GLY A 154 -4.37 7.16 1.13
CA GLY A 154 -3.49 6.11 1.62
C GLY A 154 -3.10 6.27 3.09
N GLU A 155 -2.60 5.18 3.68
CA GLU A 155 -2.17 5.16 5.08
C GLU A 155 -0.93 6.04 5.32
N HIS A 156 -0.02 6.16 4.37
CA HIS A 156 1.14 7.03 4.51
C HIS A 156 0.72 8.49 4.73
N TRP A 157 -0.23 8.99 3.93
CA TRP A 157 -0.80 10.33 4.13
C TRP A 157 -1.46 10.51 5.50
N ARG A 158 -2.20 9.49 5.97
CA ARG A 158 -2.88 9.54 7.27
C ARG A 158 -1.91 9.58 8.44
N ASN A 159 -0.75 8.96 8.26
CA ASN A 159 0.31 8.88 9.26
C ASN A 159 1.44 9.90 9.02
N ASP A 160 1.17 10.98 8.28
CA ASP A 160 2.11 12.09 8.04
C ASP A 160 3.44 11.68 7.39
N VAL A 161 3.49 10.54 6.72
CA VAL A 161 4.64 10.13 5.89
C VAL A 161 4.56 10.87 4.56
N THR A 162 5.61 11.58 4.18
CA THR A 162 5.64 12.46 3.02
C THR A 162 6.45 11.89 1.86
N CYS A 163 6.37 12.56 0.72
CA CYS A 163 7.20 12.21 -0.44
C CYS A 163 8.70 12.22 -0.08
N THR A 164 9.12 13.22 0.71
CA THR A 164 10.51 13.40 1.09
C THR A 164 11.02 12.41 2.14
N ASP A 165 10.18 11.60 2.75
CA ASP A 165 10.63 10.51 3.61
C ASP A 165 11.24 9.37 2.81
N CYS A 166 10.75 9.17 1.58
CA CYS A 166 11.19 8.11 0.68
C CYS A 166 12.02 8.61 -0.50
N HIS A 167 11.72 9.81 -1.03
CA HIS A 167 12.34 10.38 -2.22
C HIS A 167 13.28 11.54 -1.87
N PHE A 168 14.31 11.73 -2.68
CA PHE A 168 15.11 12.93 -2.67
C PHE A 168 14.69 13.86 -3.82
N ALA A 169 14.72 15.17 -3.61
CA ALA A 169 14.46 16.16 -4.66
C ALA A 169 15.76 16.64 -5.33
N HIS A 170 16.87 16.62 -4.58
CA HIS A 170 18.22 16.86 -5.06
C HIS A 170 18.99 15.55 -4.97
N ALA A 171 19.79 15.20 -5.97
CA ALA A 171 20.60 14.00 -5.89
C ALA A 171 21.48 14.03 -4.61
N PRO A 172 21.61 12.91 -3.91
CA PRO A 172 22.47 12.83 -2.73
C PRO A 172 23.94 13.12 -3.13
N ASP A 173 24.75 13.49 -2.17
CA ASP A 173 26.19 13.45 -2.37
C ASP A 173 26.59 12.07 -2.87
N PRO A 174 27.65 11.98 -3.67
CA PRO A 174 28.21 10.68 -3.96
C PRO A 174 28.33 9.95 -2.62
N ALA A 175 27.73 8.75 -2.57
CA ALA A 175 27.67 7.97 -1.34
C ALA A 175 29.04 7.98 -0.67
N PRO A 176 29.12 8.17 0.65
CA PRO A 176 30.39 8.03 1.35
C PRO A 176 30.98 6.68 0.92
N PRO A 177 32.32 6.59 0.73
CA PRO A 177 32.95 5.34 0.33
C PRO A 177 32.40 4.25 1.24
N ARG A 178 31.90 3.18 0.64
CA ARG A 178 31.24 2.09 1.37
C ARG A 178 32.20 1.64 2.44
N GLY A 179 31.96 2.06 3.67
CA GLY A 179 32.55 1.43 4.82
C GLY A 179 32.20 -0.04 4.71
N GLU A 180 33.20 -0.91 4.86
CA GLU A 180 33.08 -2.35 4.73
C GLU A 180 31.93 -2.85 5.64
N SER A 181 30.75 -2.94 5.07
CA SER A 181 29.66 -3.68 5.69
C SER A 181 30.03 -5.14 5.54
N HIS A 182 30.23 -5.81 6.65
CA HIS A 182 30.38 -7.26 6.71
C HIS A 182 29.11 -7.90 6.16
N THR A 183 29.03 -8.01 4.86
CA THR A 183 27.95 -8.69 4.15
C THR A 183 28.37 -10.10 3.88
N LEU A 184 27.69 -10.99 4.56
CA LEU A 184 27.58 -12.38 4.18
C LEU A 184 27.14 -12.46 2.71
N VAL A 185 28.04 -13.02 1.88
CA VAL A 185 27.81 -13.56 0.54
C VAL A 185 27.28 -12.55 -0.50
N ALA A 186 28.20 -11.89 -1.16
CA ALA A 186 27.96 -11.31 -2.48
C ALA A 186 27.81 -12.46 -3.50
N ALA A 187 26.59 -12.95 -3.66
CA ALA A 187 26.26 -13.66 -4.88
C ALA A 187 26.45 -12.69 -6.05
N LYS A 188 27.23 -13.08 -7.07
CA LYS A 188 27.36 -12.38 -8.36
C LYS A 188 26.01 -12.43 -9.09
N THR A 189 25.02 -11.68 -8.60
CA THR A 189 23.82 -11.42 -9.33
C THR A 189 24.09 -10.22 -10.25
N ARG A 190 23.75 -10.35 -11.52
CA ARG A 190 23.65 -9.24 -12.47
C ARG A 190 22.84 -8.16 -11.76
N GLN A 191 23.51 -7.12 -11.26
CA GLN A 191 22.82 -5.96 -10.71
C GLN A 191 22.00 -5.36 -11.84
N ALA A 192 20.68 -5.48 -11.71
CA ALA A 192 19.79 -4.59 -12.44
C ALA A 192 20.23 -3.14 -12.15
N PRO A 193 20.18 -2.21 -13.12
CA PRO A 193 20.53 -0.82 -12.90
C PRO A 193 19.81 -0.34 -11.64
N ASP A 194 20.54 0.34 -10.76
CA ASP A 194 20.04 0.79 -9.48
C ASP A 194 18.78 1.65 -9.69
N SER A 195 17.62 1.04 -9.51
CA SER A 195 16.33 1.69 -9.71
C SER A 195 16.09 2.86 -8.75
N SER A 196 16.93 2.99 -7.72
CA SER A 196 16.84 4.09 -6.76
C SER A 196 17.04 5.45 -7.44
N VAL A 197 17.95 5.56 -8.40
CA VAL A 197 18.20 6.82 -9.12
C VAL A 197 17.02 7.17 -10.02
N LEU A 198 16.45 6.20 -10.71
CA LEU A 198 15.32 6.43 -11.64
C LEU A 198 14.07 6.94 -10.92
N HIS A 199 13.81 6.41 -9.73
CA HIS A 199 12.65 6.79 -8.93
C HIS A 199 12.98 7.78 -7.81
N MET A 200 14.20 8.31 -7.77
CA MET A 200 14.68 9.26 -6.74
C MET A 200 14.53 8.75 -5.31
N LEU A 201 14.65 7.43 -5.09
CA LEU A 201 14.54 6.82 -3.76
C LEU A 201 15.81 7.06 -2.94
N LYS A 202 15.63 7.31 -1.65
CA LYS A 202 16.72 7.53 -0.66
C LYS A 202 17.52 6.27 -0.32
N GLY A 203 17.28 5.17 -0.99
CA GLY A 203 17.97 3.92 -0.82
C GLY A 203 17.32 2.78 -1.56
N ASN A 204 17.87 1.57 -1.39
CA ASN A 204 17.23 0.35 -1.86
C ASN A 204 15.83 0.20 -1.25
N GLU A 205 14.87 -0.19 -2.06
CA GLU A 205 13.45 -0.23 -1.69
C GLU A 205 13.20 -1.05 -0.41
N ALA A 206 13.73 -2.28 -0.33
CA ALA A 206 13.56 -3.11 0.85
C ALA A 206 14.15 -2.45 2.11
N GLN A 207 15.35 -1.89 2.02
CA GLN A 207 15.98 -1.18 3.14
C GLN A 207 15.19 0.06 3.55
N LEU A 208 14.63 0.77 2.57
CA LEU A 208 13.84 1.98 2.80
C LEU A 208 12.55 1.65 3.55
N CYS A 209 11.78 0.72 3.05
CA CYS A 209 10.50 0.32 3.65
C CYS A 209 10.67 -0.30 5.04
N LEU A 210 11.63 -1.21 5.17
CA LEU A 210 11.85 -1.99 6.40
C LEU A 210 12.49 -1.19 7.56
N ARG A 211 12.80 0.10 7.36
CA ARG A 211 13.15 1.01 8.47
C ARG A 211 11.96 1.27 9.38
N CYS A 212 10.77 1.34 8.82
CA CYS A 212 9.53 1.60 9.56
C CYS A 212 8.68 0.32 9.71
N HIS A 213 8.64 -0.54 8.69
CA HIS A 213 7.88 -1.79 8.67
C HIS A 213 8.66 -2.94 9.33
N SER A 214 8.88 -2.82 10.65
CA SER A 214 9.73 -3.76 11.42
C SER A 214 9.15 -5.16 11.56
N GLU A 215 7.82 -5.28 11.62
CA GLU A 215 7.14 -6.58 11.66
C GLU A 215 7.37 -7.36 10.36
N GLN A 216 7.18 -6.71 9.22
CA GLN A 216 7.43 -7.31 7.92
C GLN A 216 8.91 -7.67 7.74
N LYS A 217 9.81 -6.86 8.30
CA LYS A 217 11.25 -7.20 8.35
C LYS A 217 11.48 -8.52 9.06
N ALA A 218 10.84 -8.75 10.21
CA ALA A 218 10.96 -10.00 10.95
C ALA A 218 10.39 -11.18 10.15
N GLN A 219 9.25 -11.00 9.47
CA GLN A 219 8.65 -12.03 8.62
C GLN A 219 9.56 -12.39 7.44
N PHE A 220 10.19 -11.42 6.77
CA PHE A 220 11.15 -11.67 5.68
C PHE A 220 12.47 -12.32 6.14
N MET A 221 12.70 -12.46 7.43
CA MET A 221 13.82 -13.25 7.97
C MET A 221 13.45 -14.71 8.25
N MET A 222 12.17 -15.09 8.12
CA MET A 222 11.72 -16.48 8.31
C MET A 222 12.24 -17.40 7.21
N PRO A 223 12.32 -18.73 7.48
CA PRO A 223 12.89 -19.69 6.53
C PRO A 223 12.12 -19.80 5.20
N PHE A 224 10.80 -19.68 5.25
CA PHE A 224 9.94 -19.68 4.06
C PHE A 224 9.41 -18.27 3.84
N ARG A 225 9.84 -17.61 2.77
CA ARG A 225 9.51 -16.21 2.46
C ARG A 225 9.64 -15.92 0.97
N HIS A 226 9.01 -14.85 0.52
CA HIS A 226 9.40 -14.24 -0.74
C HIS A 226 10.80 -13.62 -0.60
N LYS A 227 11.57 -13.65 -1.70
CA LYS A 227 12.99 -13.26 -1.71
C LYS A 227 13.17 -11.74 -1.85
N VAL A 228 12.54 -10.98 -0.94
CA VAL A 228 12.59 -9.51 -0.93
C VAL A 228 13.96 -9.01 -0.47
N LEU A 229 14.53 -9.64 0.55
CA LEU A 229 15.84 -9.24 1.07
C LEU A 229 16.97 -9.54 0.08
N GLU A 230 16.76 -10.51 -0.79
CA GLU A 230 17.68 -10.88 -1.86
C GLU A 230 17.45 -10.05 -3.16
N GLY A 231 16.43 -9.17 -3.17
CA GLY A 231 16.12 -8.28 -4.30
C GLY A 231 15.45 -8.95 -5.49
N LEU A 232 14.96 -10.19 -5.35
CA LEU A 232 14.23 -10.89 -6.42
C LEU A 232 12.76 -10.47 -6.51
N VAL A 233 12.20 -9.97 -5.42
CA VAL A 233 10.84 -9.42 -5.32
C VAL A 233 10.95 -8.09 -4.61
N LYS A 234 10.19 -7.09 -5.06
CA LYS A 234 10.13 -5.75 -4.45
C LYS A 234 8.83 -5.59 -3.67
N CYS A 235 8.83 -4.70 -2.68
CA CYS A 235 7.60 -4.34 -1.97
C CYS A 235 6.56 -3.77 -2.93
N SER A 236 7.01 -2.96 -3.90
CA SER A 236 6.16 -2.34 -4.93
C SER A 236 5.60 -3.32 -5.97
N ASP A 237 6.09 -4.56 -6.05
CA ASP A 237 5.48 -5.58 -6.91
C ASP A 237 4.09 -5.99 -6.39
N CYS A 238 3.87 -5.81 -5.07
CA CYS A 238 2.63 -6.16 -4.38
C CYS A 238 1.88 -4.97 -3.77
N HIS A 239 2.60 -3.92 -3.34
CA HIS A 239 2.03 -2.77 -2.64
C HIS A 239 2.25 -1.48 -3.42
N ASN A 240 1.23 -0.61 -3.45
CA ASN A 240 1.42 0.76 -3.92
C ASN A 240 1.65 1.70 -2.72
N PRO A 241 2.89 2.18 -2.49
CA PRO A 241 3.19 3.07 -1.36
C PRO A 241 2.49 4.44 -1.47
N HIS A 242 2.00 4.79 -2.65
CA HIS A 242 1.26 6.03 -2.89
C HIS A 242 -0.25 5.89 -2.64
N GLY A 243 -0.71 4.81 -1.99
CA GLY A 243 -2.10 4.67 -1.57
C GLY A 243 -3.06 4.34 -2.72
N GLY A 244 -2.63 3.54 -3.66
CA GLY A 244 -3.55 2.97 -4.63
C GLY A 244 -4.44 1.94 -3.95
N PHE A 245 -5.75 2.06 -4.07
CA PHE A 245 -6.57 0.88 -4.01
C PHE A 245 -6.16 0.04 -5.22
N GLU A 246 -5.55 -1.12 -4.99
CA GLU A 246 -5.26 -2.08 -6.06
C GLU A 246 -6.55 -2.70 -6.64
N LEU A 247 -7.64 -2.00 -6.50
CA LEU A 247 -8.91 -2.19 -7.19
C LEU A 247 -8.82 -1.84 -8.67
N LYS A 248 -7.66 -1.66 -9.24
CA LYS A 248 -7.53 -1.86 -10.66
C LYS A 248 -7.77 -3.33 -10.93
N GLN A 249 -9.03 -3.59 -10.94
CA GLN A 249 -9.70 -4.64 -11.66
C GLN A 249 -8.87 -5.07 -12.86
N THR A 250 -7.88 -5.89 -12.60
CA THR A 250 -7.57 -6.87 -13.60
C THR A 250 -8.91 -7.55 -13.81
N ARG A 251 -9.39 -7.63 -15.03
CA ARG A 251 -10.66 -8.23 -15.43
C ARG A 251 -10.76 -9.73 -15.10
N LEU A 252 -10.09 -10.14 -14.04
CA LEU A 252 -10.15 -11.46 -13.43
C LEU A 252 -11.29 -11.40 -12.42
N ALA A 253 -12.51 -11.52 -12.96
CA ALA A 253 -13.77 -11.36 -12.26
C ALA A 253 -13.98 -12.30 -11.05
N ASN A 254 -13.04 -13.19 -10.78
CA ASN A 254 -13.21 -14.30 -9.84
C ASN A 254 -12.23 -14.29 -8.67
N PHE A 255 -11.37 -13.25 -8.53
CA PHE A 255 -10.45 -13.16 -7.39
C PHE A 255 -10.83 -11.99 -6.51
N ALA A 256 -10.72 -12.18 -5.18
CA ALA A 256 -10.75 -11.06 -4.26
C ALA A 256 -9.73 -10.01 -4.72
N ALA A 257 -10.12 -8.74 -4.72
CA ALA A 257 -9.32 -7.66 -5.31
C ALA A 257 -7.85 -7.63 -4.82
N SER A 258 -7.62 -8.10 -3.58
CA SER A 258 -6.29 -8.22 -2.97
C SER A 258 -5.38 -9.26 -3.63
N ASP A 259 -5.94 -10.25 -4.33
CA ASP A 259 -5.17 -11.38 -4.87
C ASP A 259 -4.68 -11.16 -6.30
N ALA A 260 -5.16 -10.12 -6.96
CA ALA A 260 -4.68 -9.74 -8.29
C ALA A 260 -3.16 -9.58 -8.35
N VAL A 261 -2.54 -9.17 -7.25
CA VAL A 261 -1.07 -9.03 -7.15
C VAL A 261 -0.36 -10.38 -7.12
N CYS A 262 -0.95 -11.38 -6.49
CA CYS A 262 -0.36 -12.73 -6.36
C CYS A 262 -0.32 -13.43 -7.73
N VAL A 263 -1.42 -13.37 -8.47
CA VAL A 263 -1.59 -14.06 -9.75
C VAL A 263 -0.82 -13.41 -10.91
N LYS A 264 -0.23 -12.23 -10.71
CA LYS A 264 0.75 -11.68 -11.67
C LYS A 264 1.93 -12.62 -11.90
N CYS A 265 2.36 -13.33 -10.84
CA CYS A 265 3.46 -14.28 -10.88
C CYS A 265 2.98 -15.73 -10.77
N HIS A 266 1.93 -15.99 -9.96
CA HIS A 266 1.34 -17.32 -9.76
C HIS A 266 0.20 -17.57 -10.75
N THR A 267 0.47 -17.41 -12.03
CA THR A 267 -0.52 -17.49 -13.12
C THR A 267 -1.25 -18.82 -13.17
N GLU A 268 -0.60 -19.91 -12.76
CA GLU A 268 -1.19 -21.24 -12.72
C GLU A 268 -2.28 -21.42 -11.64
N LYS A 269 -2.44 -20.42 -10.75
CA LYS A 269 -3.49 -20.39 -9.73
C LYS A 269 -4.68 -19.52 -10.12
N THR A 270 -4.62 -18.88 -11.30
CA THR A 270 -5.62 -17.88 -11.71
C THR A 270 -6.94 -18.50 -12.15
N GLY A 271 -6.91 -19.71 -12.70
CA GLY A 271 -8.07 -20.28 -13.36
C GLY A 271 -8.29 -19.67 -14.77
N PRO A 272 -9.52 -19.69 -15.30
CA PRO A 272 -10.72 -20.23 -14.68
C PRO A 272 -10.68 -21.75 -14.52
N PHE A 273 -11.26 -22.26 -13.43
CA PHE A 273 -11.40 -23.68 -13.19
C PHE A 273 -12.88 -24.11 -13.30
N VAL A 274 -13.12 -25.34 -13.76
CA VAL A 274 -14.48 -25.92 -13.79
C VAL A 274 -15.01 -26.11 -12.37
N TYR A 275 -14.13 -26.53 -11.46
CA TYR A 275 -14.42 -26.68 -10.04
C TYR A 275 -13.53 -25.72 -9.26
N GLU A 276 -14.14 -24.68 -8.71
CA GLU A 276 -13.44 -23.64 -7.92
C GLU A 276 -13.49 -24.00 -6.43
N HIS A 277 -12.41 -23.70 -5.70
CA HIS A 277 -12.40 -23.78 -4.25
C HIS A 277 -12.82 -22.43 -3.67
N GLY A 278 -14.01 -22.38 -3.04
CA GLY A 278 -14.65 -21.14 -2.59
C GLY A 278 -13.73 -20.18 -1.82
N PRO A 279 -12.93 -20.62 -0.84
CA PRO A 279 -12.00 -19.73 -0.13
C PRO A 279 -10.98 -19.03 -1.04
N VAL A 280 -10.55 -19.66 -2.13
CA VAL A 280 -9.61 -19.05 -3.08
C VAL A 280 -10.24 -17.88 -3.83
N THR A 281 -11.51 -18.01 -4.18
CA THR A 281 -12.22 -16.98 -4.96
C THR A 281 -12.88 -15.90 -4.12
N VAL A 282 -13.26 -16.21 -2.87
CA VAL A 282 -14.02 -15.30 -1.99
C VAL A 282 -13.15 -14.64 -0.95
N GLU A 283 -12.29 -15.41 -0.27
CA GLU A 283 -11.47 -14.93 0.86
C GLU A 283 -10.04 -14.58 0.45
N GLY A 284 -9.58 -15.16 -0.65
CA GLY A 284 -8.28 -14.89 -1.25
C GLY A 284 -7.13 -15.75 -0.72
N CYS A 285 -5.97 -15.57 -1.37
CA CYS A 285 -4.76 -16.33 -1.09
C CYS A 285 -4.28 -16.19 0.36
N SER A 286 -4.48 -15.00 0.94
CA SER A 286 -4.07 -14.70 2.31
C SER A 286 -4.93 -15.38 3.38
N SER A 287 -6.03 -16.05 3.04
CA SER A 287 -6.76 -16.92 3.97
C SER A 287 -5.90 -18.11 4.42
N CYS A 288 -5.04 -18.61 3.54
CA CYS A 288 -4.18 -19.79 3.79
C CYS A 288 -2.69 -19.47 3.88
N HIS A 289 -2.22 -18.41 3.22
CA HIS A 289 -0.81 -18.06 3.09
C HIS A 289 -0.43 -16.78 3.81
N ILE A 290 0.82 -16.69 4.29
CA ILE A 290 1.46 -15.48 4.83
C ILE A 290 2.53 -15.04 3.83
N PRO A 291 2.24 -14.02 2.98
CA PRO A 291 3.11 -13.72 1.83
C PRO A 291 4.48 -13.17 2.19
N HIS A 292 4.64 -12.50 3.32
CA HIS A 292 5.94 -11.95 3.72
C HIS A 292 6.90 -13.03 4.17
N GLY A 293 6.43 -13.97 5.00
CA GLY A 293 7.25 -15.09 5.46
C GLY A 293 6.70 -15.74 6.71
N THR A 294 7.02 -17.02 6.88
CA THR A 294 6.59 -17.86 7.99
C THR A 294 7.58 -18.99 8.24
N GLN A 295 7.45 -19.67 9.37
CA GLN A 295 8.20 -20.88 9.68
C GLN A 295 7.68 -22.11 8.91
N ASN A 296 6.50 -22.01 8.32
CA ASN A 296 5.80 -23.12 7.71
C ASN A 296 6.12 -23.23 6.21
N PRO A 297 6.36 -24.43 5.67
CA PRO A 297 6.56 -24.64 4.24
C PRO A 297 5.40 -24.05 3.41
N ARG A 298 5.73 -23.61 2.19
CA ARG A 298 4.75 -23.02 1.24
C ARG A 298 4.04 -21.76 1.77
N LEU A 299 4.64 -21.09 2.73
CA LEU A 299 4.08 -19.87 3.36
C LEU A 299 2.75 -20.10 4.05
N LEU A 300 2.46 -21.31 4.54
CA LEU A 300 1.18 -21.62 5.18
C LEU A 300 1.06 -20.95 6.56
N LYS A 301 -0.15 -20.55 6.92
CA LYS A 301 -0.48 -20.01 8.26
C LYS A 301 -0.32 -21.05 9.37
N ARG A 302 -0.53 -22.32 9.06
CA ARG A 302 -0.46 -23.43 10.02
C ARG A 302 0.68 -24.38 9.68
N PRO A 303 1.34 -24.97 10.68
CA PRO A 303 2.44 -25.88 10.47
C PRO A 303 2.00 -27.19 9.80
N GLN A 304 0.77 -27.62 10.03
CA GLN A 304 0.22 -28.85 9.45
C GLN A 304 -0.99 -28.52 8.57
N VAL A 305 -1.04 -29.15 7.39
CA VAL A 305 -2.06 -28.89 6.38
C VAL A 305 -3.48 -29.14 6.90
N PHE A 306 -3.69 -30.23 7.66
CA PHE A 306 -5.03 -30.54 8.17
C PHE A 306 -5.55 -29.45 9.10
N GLN A 307 -4.70 -28.85 9.93
CA GLN A 307 -5.09 -27.77 10.84
C GLN A 307 -5.68 -26.58 10.08
N LEU A 308 -5.12 -26.26 8.92
CA LEU A 308 -5.64 -25.22 8.06
C LEU A 308 -6.98 -25.59 7.43
N CYS A 309 -7.11 -26.84 6.96
CA CYS A 309 -8.34 -27.31 6.32
C CYS A 309 -9.52 -27.36 7.29
N VAL A 310 -9.31 -27.83 8.51
CA VAL A 310 -10.38 -27.97 9.51
C VAL A 310 -10.86 -26.64 10.12
N GLU A 311 -10.19 -25.53 9.86
CA GLU A 311 -10.69 -24.21 10.22
C GLU A 311 -12.04 -23.91 9.52
N CYS A 312 -12.28 -24.49 8.34
CA CYS A 312 -13.52 -24.33 7.58
C CYS A 312 -14.28 -25.66 7.44
N HIS A 313 -13.57 -26.76 7.30
CA HIS A 313 -14.16 -28.09 7.11
C HIS A 313 -14.42 -28.80 8.45
N THR A 314 -15.12 -28.12 9.38
CA THR A 314 -15.44 -28.65 10.71
C THR A 314 -16.44 -29.80 10.68
N ASN A 315 -17.30 -29.84 9.66
CA ASN A 315 -18.31 -30.90 9.42
C ASN A 315 -17.78 -32.03 8.53
N ALA A 316 -16.50 -32.07 8.29
CA ALA A 316 -15.92 -33.30 7.76
C ALA A 316 -16.15 -34.39 8.82
N HIS A 317 -17.30 -35.05 8.77
CA HIS A 317 -17.79 -36.13 9.68
C HIS A 317 -16.81 -37.25 9.91
N ALA A 318 -15.69 -37.09 9.40
CA ALA A 318 -14.55 -37.94 9.39
C ALA A 318 -13.52 -37.62 10.46
N ILE A 319 -13.67 -36.53 11.21
CA ILE A 319 -12.58 -36.10 12.11
C ILE A 319 -12.51 -36.94 13.37
N LEU A 320 -13.66 -37.45 13.82
CA LEU A 320 -13.75 -38.13 15.13
C LEU A 320 -14.36 -39.54 15.09
N GLY A 321 -14.72 -40.05 13.91
CA GLY A 321 -15.30 -41.40 13.82
C GLY A 321 -16.71 -41.50 14.42
N ASP A 322 -17.45 -40.37 14.45
CA ASP A 322 -18.81 -40.34 14.96
C ASP A 322 -19.76 -41.07 14.02
N GLU A 323 -20.40 -42.09 14.56
CA GLU A 323 -21.31 -42.99 13.87
C GLU A 323 -22.64 -42.35 13.44
N GLU A 324 -22.83 -41.06 13.70
CA GLU A 324 -24.08 -40.36 13.43
C GLU A 324 -24.11 -39.76 12.00
N GLY A 325 -24.25 -40.59 11.00
CA GLY A 325 -24.57 -40.17 9.62
C GLY A 325 -23.84 -40.87 8.49
N GLY A 326 -22.88 -41.69 8.78
CA GLY A 326 -22.25 -42.62 7.81
C GLY A 326 -22.99 -43.95 7.80
N ALA A 327 -23.11 -44.61 6.64
CA ALA A 327 -23.58 -45.99 6.61
C ALA A 327 -22.73 -46.86 7.58
N PRO A 328 -23.34 -47.67 8.43
CA PRO A 328 -22.60 -48.51 9.36
C PRO A 328 -21.60 -49.36 8.57
N ASN A 329 -20.35 -49.37 9.01
CA ASN A 329 -19.20 -50.07 8.42
C ASN A 329 -18.47 -49.38 7.25
N THR A 330 -18.68 -48.11 6.99
CA THR A 330 -17.78 -47.39 6.07
C THR A 330 -16.58 -46.88 6.89
N PRO A 331 -15.32 -47.28 6.55
CA PRO A 331 -14.16 -46.73 7.22
C PRO A 331 -14.12 -45.23 7.04
N SER A 332 -13.93 -44.47 8.10
CA SER A 332 -13.75 -43.04 8.02
C SER A 332 -12.53 -42.74 7.14
N PHE A 333 -12.75 -42.26 5.93
CA PHE A 333 -11.67 -41.95 4.99
C PHE A 333 -10.79 -40.82 5.47
N HIS A 334 -11.16 -40.10 6.51
CA HIS A 334 -10.47 -38.92 7.03
C HIS A 334 -10.15 -39.01 8.52
N ASN A 335 -9.80 -40.17 9.01
CA ASN A 335 -9.37 -40.32 10.39
C ASN A 335 -8.07 -39.55 10.65
N LEU A 336 -8.17 -38.34 11.20
CA LEU A 336 -7.06 -37.44 11.47
C LEU A 336 -6.13 -37.93 12.60
N THR A 337 -6.48 -39.00 13.33
CA THR A 337 -5.57 -39.64 14.27
C THR A 337 -4.48 -40.41 13.54
N THR A 338 -4.70 -40.75 12.27
CA THR A 338 -3.76 -41.45 11.42
C THR A 338 -2.95 -40.47 10.58
N ALA A 339 -1.64 -40.52 10.68
CA ALA A 339 -0.73 -39.57 9.98
C ALA A 339 -0.97 -39.50 8.46
N ARG A 340 -1.43 -40.56 7.84
CA ARG A 340 -1.78 -40.62 6.41
C ARG A 340 -2.81 -39.56 6.01
N TYR A 341 -3.77 -39.23 6.89
CA TYR A 341 -4.86 -38.32 6.63
C TYR A 341 -4.61 -36.88 7.16
N GLN A 342 -3.46 -36.67 7.81
CA GLN A 342 -3.07 -35.35 8.30
C GLN A 342 -2.51 -34.43 7.19
N ASN A 343 -2.34 -34.92 5.98
CA ASN A 343 -1.96 -34.12 4.82
C ASN A 343 -3.03 -34.24 3.72
N CYS A 344 -4.08 -33.43 3.82
CA CYS A 344 -5.21 -33.45 2.90
C CYS A 344 -4.80 -33.28 1.43
N THR A 345 -3.74 -32.50 1.18
CA THR A 345 -3.24 -32.24 -0.18
C THR A 345 -2.49 -33.40 -0.82
N THR A 346 -2.32 -34.54 -0.11
CA THR A 346 -1.82 -35.78 -0.72
C THR A 346 -2.83 -36.37 -1.71
N CYS A 347 -4.12 -36.21 -1.41
CA CYS A 347 -5.22 -36.66 -2.25
C CYS A 347 -5.89 -35.49 -2.98
N HIS A 348 -6.19 -34.39 -2.27
CA HIS A 348 -6.78 -33.16 -2.80
C HIS A 348 -5.69 -32.24 -3.39
N VAL A 349 -5.02 -32.71 -4.44
CA VAL A 349 -3.80 -32.06 -4.96
C VAL A 349 -4.07 -30.74 -5.70
N ARG A 350 -5.30 -30.54 -6.18
CA ARG A 350 -5.72 -29.37 -6.96
C ARG A 350 -6.51 -28.37 -6.14
N ILE A 351 -6.10 -28.14 -4.89
CA ILE A 351 -6.86 -27.35 -3.92
C ILE A 351 -7.13 -25.88 -4.32
N HIS A 352 -6.37 -25.33 -5.25
CA HIS A 352 -6.63 -23.96 -5.77
C HIS A 352 -7.71 -23.92 -6.85
N GLY A 353 -8.15 -25.08 -7.36
CA GLY A 353 -9.12 -25.26 -8.40
C GLY A 353 -8.75 -26.43 -9.32
N SER A 354 -9.75 -27.07 -9.91
CA SER A 354 -9.58 -28.24 -10.77
C SER A 354 -10.46 -28.15 -12.01
N ASN A 355 -9.93 -28.60 -13.13
CA ASN A 355 -10.69 -28.78 -14.36
C ASN A 355 -11.15 -30.26 -14.55
N ALA A 356 -10.71 -31.15 -13.65
CA ALA A 356 -10.91 -32.59 -13.81
C ALA A 356 -11.88 -33.20 -12.77
N HIS A 357 -11.85 -32.69 -11.51
CA HIS A 357 -12.55 -33.37 -10.42
C HIS A 357 -13.09 -32.41 -9.36
N PRO A 358 -14.39 -32.57 -8.94
CA PRO A 358 -15.04 -31.66 -7.96
C PRO A 358 -14.43 -31.71 -6.55
N PHE A 359 -13.76 -32.80 -6.19
CA PHE A 359 -13.05 -32.94 -4.93
C PHE A 359 -11.54 -32.66 -5.05
N PHE A 360 -11.12 -31.98 -6.13
CA PHE A 360 -9.74 -31.55 -6.34
C PHE A 360 -8.69 -32.67 -6.38
N PHE A 361 -9.12 -33.88 -6.75
CA PHE A 361 -8.21 -34.99 -7.02
C PHE A 361 -7.41 -34.74 -8.31
N ARG A 362 -6.46 -35.64 -8.63
CA ARG A 362 -5.67 -35.54 -9.87
C ARG A 362 -6.53 -35.60 -11.11
#